data_09566530e31709ecbc444a38164162a8
#
_entry.id   09566530e31709ecbc444a38164162a8
#
_cell.length_a   1.000
_cell.length_b   1.000
_cell.length_c   1.000
_cell.angle_alpha   90.00
_cell.angle_beta   90.00
_cell.angle_gamma   90.00
#
_symmetry.space_group_name_H-M   'P 1'
#
loop_
_entity.id
_entity.type
_entity.pdbx_description
1 polymer ?
#
loop_
_entity_poly.entity_id
_entity_poly.type
_entity_poly.pdbx_seq_one_letter_code
_entity_poly.pdbx_strand_id
1 'polypeptide(L)'
;FFKQKTAYEIGVRLVGSEMCIRDRQCRGARSRISWTQVETGSAITWKYPSCVLQGADSVGEFYSVALTNNRQQADTGTKMVHVGPRTRSTIVSKGISAGHSSNSYRGLVQMGPAAKGARNYSQCDSMLIGDQAAANTYPYIRSQQPQAAIEHEASTCRISEDQLFYLQSRGIGFEEAVSMMVSGFCRDVFNQLPMEFAAEADKLLALKLEGSVG
;
A
#
# COMPACT_ATOMS: atom_id res chain seq x y z
N PHE A 1 -11.46 25.03 -13.46
CA PHE A 1 -12.14 24.12 -12.51
C PHE A 1 -12.46 22.82 -13.24
N PHE A 2 -11.60 21.82 -13.15
CA PHE A 2 -11.95 20.48 -13.58
C PHE A 2 -12.79 19.83 -12.48
N LYS A 3 -14.07 19.61 -12.77
CA LYS A 3 -14.97 18.84 -11.91
C LYS A 3 -14.48 17.39 -11.94
N GLN A 4 -14.00 16.89 -10.82
CA GLN A 4 -13.62 15.48 -10.71
C GLN A 4 -14.89 14.64 -10.88
N LYS A 5 -14.92 13.81 -11.91
CA LYS A 5 -16.01 12.84 -12.08
C LYS A 5 -15.94 11.82 -10.95
N THR A 6 -17.07 11.56 -10.31
CA THR A 6 -17.18 10.49 -9.33
C THR A 6 -17.00 9.13 -10.02
N ALA A 7 -16.64 8.09 -9.28
CA ALA A 7 -16.51 6.73 -9.81
C ALA A 7 -17.78 6.25 -10.56
N TYR A 8 -18.93 6.79 -10.22
CA TYR A 8 -20.22 6.56 -10.91
C TYR A 8 -20.30 7.25 -12.29
N GLU A 9 -19.61 8.36 -12.48
CA GLU A 9 -19.59 9.12 -13.76
C GLU A 9 -18.51 8.62 -14.73
N ILE A 10 -17.58 7.79 -14.27
CA ILE A 10 -16.59 7.10 -15.11
C ILE A 10 -17.23 5.85 -15.72
N GLY A 11 -18.42 6.00 -16.15
CA GLY A 11 -19.28 5.16 -16.95
C GLY A 11 -18.94 3.66 -17.06
N VAL A 12 -19.96 2.89 -17.26
CA VAL A 12 -20.13 1.47 -17.58
C VAL A 12 -19.00 0.76 -18.42
N ARG A 13 -17.97 1.47 -18.85
CA ARG A 13 -16.84 0.95 -19.64
C ARG A 13 -15.66 0.42 -18.85
N LEU A 14 -15.63 0.61 -17.51
CA LEU A 14 -14.54 0.16 -16.64
C LEU A 14 -15.05 -0.79 -15.55
N VAL A 15 -16.04 -1.61 -15.86
CA VAL A 15 -16.48 -2.68 -14.96
C VAL A 15 -15.29 -3.61 -14.71
N GLY A 16 -14.83 -3.64 -13.45
CA GLY A 16 -13.73 -4.48 -13.03
C GLY A 16 -12.32 -3.85 -13.11
N SER A 17 -12.18 -2.56 -13.46
CA SER A 17 -10.90 -1.84 -13.37
C SER A 17 -11.02 -0.53 -12.60
N GLU A 18 -10.02 -0.21 -11.81
CA GLU A 18 -9.89 1.05 -11.09
C GLU A 18 -8.57 1.74 -11.45
N MET A 19 -8.65 3.01 -11.86
CA MET A 19 -7.48 3.87 -12.04
C MET A 19 -7.68 5.18 -11.30
N CYS A 20 -6.77 5.53 -10.42
CA CYS A 20 -6.83 6.74 -9.62
C CYS A 20 -5.50 7.48 -9.61
N ILE A 21 -5.53 8.76 -9.98
CA ILE A 21 -4.40 9.68 -9.87
C ILE A 21 -4.77 10.74 -8.84
N ARG A 22 -3.99 10.83 -7.75
CA ARG A 22 -4.18 11.82 -6.69
C ARG A 22 -2.85 12.46 -6.33
N ASP A 23 -2.70 13.72 -6.67
CA ASP A 23 -1.52 14.49 -6.35
C ASP A 23 -1.85 15.57 -5.34
N ARG A 24 -1.03 15.71 -4.31
CA ARG A 24 -1.17 16.73 -3.27
C ARG A 24 0.16 17.41 -3.00
N GLN A 25 0.09 18.67 -2.56
CA GLN A 25 1.27 19.48 -2.27
C GLN A 25 1.18 20.02 -0.83
N CYS A 26 2.22 19.76 -0.04
CA CYS A 26 2.44 20.38 1.27
C CYS A 26 3.25 21.65 1.08
N ARG A 27 2.59 22.80 0.87
CA ARG A 27 3.25 24.09 0.61
C ARG A 27 3.64 24.84 1.88
N GLY A 28 2.83 24.76 2.91
CA GLY A 28 3.10 25.43 4.18
C GLY A 28 4.24 24.76 4.95
N ALA A 29 5.01 25.55 5.70
CA ALA A 29 5.97 25.00 6.65
C ALA A 29 5.26 24.13 7.70
N ARG A 30 5.85 23.00 8.05
CA ARG A 30 5.30 22.01 9.00
C ARG A 30 3.92 21.44 8.62
N SER A 31 3.50 21.59 7.36
CA SER A 31 2.27 20.98 6.88
C SER A 31 2.42 19.45 6.83
N ARG A 32 1.33 18.74 7.08
CA ARG A 32 1.31 17.26 7.08
C ARG A 32 0.17 16.76 6.23
N ILE A 33 0.44 15.68 5.51
CA ILE A 33 -0.56 14.87 4.83
C ILE A 33 -0.30 13.39 5.12
N SER A 34 -1.36 12.67 5.47
CA SER A 34 -1.33 11.22 5.63
C SER A 34 -2.37 10.60 4.72
N TRP A 35 -1.95 9.58 3.97
CA TRP A 35 -2.80 8.76 3.13
C TRP A 35 -2.85 7.36 3.72
N THR A 36 -4.04 6.88 4.01
CA THR A 36 -4.26 5.48 4.33
C THR A 36 -5.27 4.92 3.35
N GLN A 37 -4.93 3.82 2.69
CA GLN A 37 -5.78 3.21 1.67
C GLN A 37 -5.81 1.70 1.77
N VAL A 38 -6.96 1.12 1.43
CA VAL A 38 -7.18 -0.33 1.30
C VAL A 38 -7.76 -0.57 -0.08
N GLU A 39 -7.07 -1.38 -0.88
CA GLU A 39 -7.43 -1.68 -2.26
C GLU A 39 -7.80 -3.15 -2.38
N THR A 40 -8.99 -3.44 -2.86
CA THR A 40 -9.42 -4.81 -3.15
C THR A 40 -10.64 -4.83 -4.07
N GLY A 41 -10.86 -5.95 -4.75
CA GLY A 41 -12.10 -6.26 -5.45
C GLY A 41 -12.15 -5.98 -6.95
N SER A 42 -11.35 -5.06 -7.49
CA SER A 42 -11.30 -4.80 -8.93
C SER A 42 -10.47 -5.85 -9.66
N ALA A 43 -10.85 -6.21 -10.89
CA ALA A 43 -10.07 -7.12 -11.72
C ALA A 43 -8.69 -6.52 -12.05
N ILE A 44 -8.63 -5.22 -12.30
CA ILE A 44 -7.40 -4.45 -12.51
C ILE A 44 -7.46 -3.19 -11.67
N THR A 45 -6.43 -2.95 -10.87
CA THR A 45 -6.29 -1.74 -10.05
C THR A 45 -5.00 -1.01 -10.42
N TRP A 46 -5.11 0.29 -10.75
CA TRP A 46 -3.99 1.19 -10.93
C TRP A 46 -4.14 2.42 -10.05
N LYS A 47 -3.26 2.57 -9.05
CA LYS A 47 -3.40 3.68 -8.09
C LYS A 47 -2.05 4.19 -7.58
N TYR A 48 -1.74 5.45 -7.92
CA TYR A 48 -0.48 6.11 -7.59
C TYR A 48 -0.71 7.51 -7.03
N PRO A 49 -1.11 7.66 -5.76
CA PRO A 49 -1.15 8.98 -5.14
C PRO A 49 0.26 9.55 -5.00
N SER A 50 0.40 10.85 -5.17
CA SER A 50 1.68 11.53 -4.99
C SER A 50 1.59 12.66 -3.97
N CYS A 51 2.70 12.90 -3.29
CA CYS A 51 2.86 14.01 -2.35
C CYS A 51 4.13 14.80 -2.67
N VAL A 52 3.98 16.10 -2.89
CA VAL A 52 5.10 17.04 -3.07
C VAL A 52 5.29 17.86 -1.80
N LEU A 53 6.42 17.67 -1.12
CA LEU A 53 6.78 18.31 0.14
C LEU A 53 7.61 19.56 -0.14
N GLN A 54 6.94 20.72 -0.24
CA GLN A 54 7.55 22.01 -0.58
C GLN A 54 7.91 22.85 0.65
N GLY A 55 7.03 22.86 1.65
CA GLY A 55 7.27 23.63 2.86
C GLY A 55 8.38 23.01 3.72
N ALA A 56 9.17 23.86 4.38
CA ALA A 56 10.16 23.40 5.34
C ALA A 56 9.49 22.56 6.45
N ASP A 57 10.13 21.48 6.88
CA ASP A 57 9.65 20.58 7.92
C ASP A 57 8.29 19.91 7.61
N SER A 58 7.84 19.91 6.33
CA SER A 58 6.59 19.26 5.96
C SER A 58 6.73 17.73 5.97
N VAL A 59 5.61 17.04 6.24
CA VAL A 59 5.56 15.60 6.44
C VAL A 59 4.54 14.97 5.49
N GLY A 60 4.95 13.91 4.80
CA GLY A 60 4.08 13.08 3.96
C GLY A 60 4.10 11.63 4.42
N GLU A 61 2.93 11.04 4.59
CA GLU A 61 2.80 9.65 5.00
C GLU A 61 1.89 8.90 4.04
N PHE A 62 2.26 7.67 3.77
CA PHE A 62 1.50 6.77 2.93
C PHE A 62 1.46 5.37 3.55
N TYR A 63 0.26 4.92 3.85
CA TYR A 63 -0.02 3.60 4.39
C TYR A 63 -0.98 2.89 3.43
N SER A 64 -0.64 1.70 2.97
CA SER A 64 -1.49 0.98 2.02
C SER A 64 -1.55 -0.52 2.28
N VAL A 65 -2.73 -1.08 2.07
CA VAL A 65 -2.96 -2.51 1.90
C VAL A 65 -3.55 -2.72 0.52
N ALA A 66 -2.97 -3.63 -0.26
CA ALA A 66 -3.52 -4.07 -1.54
C ALA A 66 -3.71 -5.59 -1.49
N LEU A 67 -4.96 -6.05 -1.51
CA LEU A 67 -5.33 -7.46 -1.56
C LEU A 67 -5.85 -7.82 -2.94
N THR A 68 -5.22 -8.80 -3.57
CA THR A 68 -5.66 -9.42 -4.82
C THR A 68 -5.92 -10.91 -4.61
N ASN A 69 -6.96 -11.42 -5.23
CA ASN A 69 -7.29 -12.83 -5.21
C ASN A 69 -7.67 -13.34 -6.62
N ASN A 70 -7.84 -14.65 -6.78
CA ASN A 70 -8.20 -15.26 -8.03
C ASN A 70 -7.24 -14.87 -9.17
N ARG A 71 -7.69 -14.06 -10.14
CA ARG A 71 -6.90 -13.54 -11.28
C ARG A 71 -6.80 -12.02 -11.29
N GLN A 72 -7.04 -11.39 -10.17
CA GLN A 72 -6.93 -9.94 -10.05
C GLN A 72 -5.49 -9.47 -10.18
N GLN A 73 -5.31 -8.28 -10.70
CA GLN A 73 -4.03 -7.62 -10.85
C GLN A 73 -4.08 -6.23 -10.23
N ALA A 74 -3.16 -5.94 -9.34
CA ALA A 74 -3.00 -4.61 -8.78
C ALA A 74 -1.60 -4.09 -9.08
N ASP A 75 -1.52 -2.86 -9.58
CA ASP A 75 -0.28 -2.11 -9.71
C ASP A 75 -0.48 -0.79 -8.95
N THR A 76 0.01 -0.77 -7.73
CA THR A 76 -0.20 0.33 -6.78
C THR A 76 1.13 0.94 -6.37
N GLY A 77 1.08 2.08 -5.72
CA GLY A 77 2.29 2.70 -5.21
C GLY A 77 2.09 4.17 -4.86
N THR A 78 3.20 4.85 -4.63
CA THR A 78 3.17 6.28 -4.30
C THR A 78 4.41 7.00 -4.76
N LYS A 79 4.31 8.33 -4.84
CA LYS A 79 5.43 9.22 -5.16
C LYS A 79 5.61 10.22 -4.03
N MET A 80 6.79 10.22 -3.41
CA MET A 80 7.18 11.22 -2.41
C MET A 80 8.27 12.10 -2.98
N VAL A 81 7.95 13.36 -3.25
CA VAL A 81 8.87 14.34 -3.85
C VAL A 81 9.21 15.41 -2.82
N HIS A 82 10.45 15.39 -2.35
CA HIS A 82 10.99 16.35 -1.39
C HIS A 82 11.62 17.52 -2.12
N VAL A 83 11.06 18.70 -1.92
CA VAL A 83 11.54 19.97 -2.50
C VAL A 83 12.10 20.87 -1.39
N GLY A 84 11.39 21.00 -0.28
CA GLY A 84 11.79 21.82 0.85
C GLY A 84 12.79 21.15 1.80
N PRO A 85 13.47 21.94 2.64
CA PRO A 85 14.44 21.40 3.61
C PRO A 85 13.75 20.71 4.79
N ARG A 86 14.45 19.73 5.40
CA ARG A 86 14.07 18.96 6.59
C ARG A 86 12.69 18.29 6.46
N THR A 87 12.25 18.04 5.23
CA THR A 87 11.00 17.33 4.96
C THR A 87 11.13 15.85 5.31
N ARG A 88 10.02 15.22 5.68
CA ARG A 88 9.99 13.81 6.05
C ARG A 88 8.91 13.07 5.29
N SER A 89 9.20 11.85 4.88
CA SER A 89 8.17 10.95 4.37
C SER A 89 8.31 9.54 4.93
N THR A 90 7.15 8.90 5.11
CA THR A 90 7.03 7.50 5.52
C THR A 90 6.14 6.79 4.53
N ILE A 91 6.58 5.63 4.07
CA ILE A 91 5.81 4.74 3.20
C ILE A 91 5.77 3.37 3.85
N VAL A 92 4.56 2.86 4.11
CA VAL A 92 4.34 1.47 4.53
C VAL A 92 3.31 0.86 3.59
N SER A 93 3.74 -0.11 2.80
CA SER A 93 2.89 -0.78 1.81
C SER A 93 2.88 -2.28 2.06
N LYS A 94 1.69 -2.85 2.22
CA LYS A 94 1.46 -4.27 2.40
C LYS A 94 0.68 -4.81 1.20
N GLY A 95 1.31 -5.71 0.44
CA GLY A 95 0.69 -6.39 -0.71
C GLY A 95 0.33 -7.83 -0.34
N ILE A 96 -0.87 -8.27 -0.68
CA ILE A 96 -1.31 -9.65 -0.47
C ILE A 96 -1.81 -10.20 -1.80
N SER A 97 -1.24 -11.30 -2.25
CA SER A 97 -1.66 -11.97 -3.46
C SER A 97 -2.09 -13.40 -3.13
N ALA A 98 -3.31 -13.77 -3.51
CA ALA A 98 -3.87 -15.10 -3.30
C ALA A 98 -4.28 -15.75 -4.63
N GLY A 99 -4.14 -17.08 -4.74
CA GLY A 99 -4.49 -17.85 -5.92
C GLY A 99 -3.58 -17.56 -7.12
N HIS A 100 -4.13 -17.07 -8.23
CA HIS A 100 -3.40 -16.72 -9.45
C HIS A 100 -3.25 -15.20 -9.64
N SER A 101 -3.34 -14.44 -8.57
CA SER A 101 -3.31 -13.00 -8.63
C SER A 101 -1.89 -12.42 -8.59
N SER A 102 -1.77 -11.17 -8.98
CA SER A 102 -0.50 -10.46 -8.98
C SER A 102 -0.64 -9.07 -8.38
N ASN A 103 0.27 -8.73 -7.49
CA ASN A 103 0.37 -7.43 -6.88
C ASN A 103 1.73 -6.79 -7.19
N SER A 104 1.73 -5.59 -7.73
CA SER A 104 2.95 -4.84 -8.02
C SER A 104 2.93 -3.54 -7.23
N TYR A 105 4.02 -3.23 -6.55
CA TYR A 105 4.24 -1.95 -5.90
C TYR A 105 5.27 -1.12 -6.66
N ARG A 106 4.95 0.16 -6.95
CA ARG A 106 5.88 1.12 -7.56
C ARG A 106 6.03 2.34 -6.67
N GLY A 107 7.22 2.51 -6.09
CA GLY A 107 7.52 3.63 -5.22
C GLY A 107 8.52 4.59 -5.85
N LEU A 108 8.16 5.89 -5.92
CA LEU A 108 9.12 6.93 -6.26
C LEU A 108 9.45 7.75 -5.02
N VAL A 109 10.74 7.84 -4.69
CA VAL A 109 11.26 8.79 -3.70
C VAL A 109 12.27 9.70 -4.39
N GLN A 110 11.98 10.99 -4.44
CA GLN A 110 12.86 11.97 -5.04
C GLN A 110 13.24 13.07 -4.04
N MET A 111 14.54 13.26 -3.84
CA MET A 111 15.12 14.36 -3.06
C MET A 111 15.66 15.41 -4.02
N GLY A 112 15.02 16.58 -4.06
CA GLY A 112 15.47 17.72 -4.87
C GLY A 112 16.71 18.39 -4.28
N PRO A 113 17.37 19.29 -5.03
CA PRO A 113 18.61 19.93 -4.59
C PRO A 113 18.45 20.80 -3.33
N ALA A 114 17.26 21.35 -3.07
CA ALA A 114 16.98 22.16 -1.89
C ALA A 114 16.49 21.36 -0.67
N ALA A 115 16.31 20.02 -0.80
CA ALA A 115 15.81 19.12 0.25
C ALA A 115 16.88 18.78 1.32
N LYS A 116 17.62 19.77 1.79
CA LYS A 116 18.67 19.62 2.80
C LYS A 116 18.11 19.03 4.10
N GLY A 117 18.69 17.94 4.58
CA GLY A 117 18.24 17.25 5.80
C GLY A 117 16.88 16.54 5.66
N ALA A 118 16.42 16.32 4.43
CA ALA A 118 15.23 15.53 4.18
C ALA A 118 15.46 14.05 4.50
N ARG A 119 14.39 13.36 4.94
CA ARG A 119 14.44 11.93 5.27
C ARG A 119 13.24 11.20 4.70
N ASN A 120 13.49 10.01 4.18
CA ASN A 120 12.47 9.06 3.79
C ASN A 120 12.72 7.71 4.48
N TYR A 121 11.64 7.09 4.92
CA TYR A 121 11.58 5.67 5.28
C TYR A 121 10.51 4.99 4.41
N SER A 122 10.86 3.89 3.79
CA SER A 122 9.96 3.09 2.95
C SER A 122 10.05 1.62 3.31
N GLN A 123 8.93 1.01 3.63
CA GLN A 123 8.78 -0.42 3.89
C GLN A 123 7.72 -1.00 2.95
N CYS A 124 8.11 -2.01 2.16
CA CYS A 124 7.24 -2.62 1.16
C CYS A 124 7.25 -4.13 1.33
N ASP A 125 6.23 -4.67 1.99
CA ASP A 125 6.13 -6.09 2.28
C ASP A 125 5.05 -6.75 1.45
N SER A 126 5.33 -7.96 0.99
CA SER A 126 4.40 -8.77 0.20
C SER A 126 4.19 -10.14 0.83
N MET A 127 2.94 -10.58 0.91
CA MET A 127 2.55 -11.92 1.35
C MET A 127 1.91 -12.68 0.19
N LEU A 128 2.39 -13.90 -0.05
CA LEU A 128 1.88 -14.79 -1.09
C LEU A 128 1.11 -15.95 -0.46
N ILE A 129 -0.07 -16.21 -1.00
CA ILE A 129 -0.95 -17.30 -0.57
C ILE A 129 -1.24 -18.18 -1.79
N GLY A 130 -0.74 -19.41 -1.76
CA GLY A 130 -0.79 -20.32 -2.90
C GLY A 130 0.41 -20.19 -3.85
N ASP A 131 0.56 -21.20 -4.75
CA ASP A 131 1.76 -21.36 -5.56
C ASP A 131 1.83 -20.46 -6.78
N GLN A 132 0.68 -19.98 -7.27
CA GLN A 132 0.57 -19.17 -8.48
C GLN A 132 0.47 -17.66 -8.17
N ALA A 133 0.46 -17.29 -6.88
CA ALA A 133 0.44 -15.91 -6.47
C ALA A 133 1.78 -15.22 -6.77
N ALA A 134 1.73 -13.97 -7.24
CA ALA A 134 2.92 -13.20 -7.59
C ALA A 134 2.93 -11.82 -6.92
N ALA A 135 4.13 -11.36 -6.57
CA ALA A 135 4.37 -10.01 -6.08
C ALA A 135 5.63 -9.43 -6.73
N ASN A 136 5.57 -8.13 -7.05
CA ASN A 136 6.69 -7.41 -7.61
C ASN A 136 6.85 -6.06 -6.89
N THR A 137 8.09 -5.64 -6.65
CA THR A 137 8.40 -4.35 -6.05
C THR A 137 9.37 -3.59 -6.95
N TYR A 138 9.01 -2.37 -7.34
CA TYR A 138 9.80 -1.52 -8.22
C TYR A 138 10.11 -0.19 -7.52
N PRO A 139 11.16 -0.12 -6.71
CA PRO A 139 11.59 1.13 -6.10
C PRO A 139 12.31 1.99 -7.13
N TYR A 140 11.97 3.27 -7.19
CA TYR A 140 12.69 4.28 -7.94
C TYR A 140 13.16 5.39 -7.00
N ILE A 141 14.46 5.45 -6.76
CA ILE A 141 15.07 6.36 -5.79
C ILE A 141 15.99 7.32 -6.52
N ARG A 142 15.76 8.63 -6.35
CA ARG A 142 16.60 9.68 -6.92
C ARG A 142 16.92 10.72 -5.87
N SER A 143 18.20 10.92 -5.58
CA SER A 143 18.66 11.98 -4.69
C SER A 143 19.60 12.93 -5.42
N GLN A 144 19.32 14.23 -5.29
CA GLN A 144 20.17 15.34 -5.75
C GLN A 144 20.74 16.11 -4.55
N GLN A 145 20.52 15.63 -3.32
CA GLN A 145 20.93 16.30 -2.10
C GLN A 145 21.78 15.35 -1.22
N PRO A 146 23.08 15.62 -1.05
CA PRO A 146 23.98 14.73 -0.30
C PRO A 146 23.65 14.59 1.19
N GLN A 147 22.92 15.56 1.77
CA GLN A 147 22.53 15.55 3.18
C GLN A 147 21.13 14.96 3.41
N ALA A 148 20.51 14.39 2.40
CA ALA A 148 19.27 13.66 2.54
C ALA A 148 19.55 12.20 2.89
N ALA A 149 18.65 11.59 3.68
CA ALA A 149 18.70 10.18 4.04
C ALA A 149 17.49 9.45 3.47
N ILE A 150 17.72 8.29 2.85
CA ILE A 150 16.67 7.42 2.31
C ILE A 150 16.92 6.01 2.80
N GLU A 151 15.92 5.45 3.46
CA GLU A 151 15.90 4.07 3.94
C GLU A 151 14.81 3.33 3.18
N HIS A 152 15.14 2.19 2.62
CA HIS A 152 14.19 1.36 1.88
C HIS A 152 14.36 -0.10 2.25
N GLU A 153 13.27 -0.70 2.71
CA GLU A 153 13.17 -2.12 3.02
C GLU A 153 12.10 -2.76 2.15
N ALA A 154 12.34 -3.96 1.66
CA ALA A 154 11.36 -4.74 0.94
C ALA A 154 11.47 -6.21 1.34
N SER A 155 10.34 -6.83 1.64
CA SER A 155 10.28 -8.25 1.95
C SER A 155 9.17 -8.94 1.17
N THR A 156 9.39 -10.22 0.87
CA THR A 156 8.34 -11.07 0.29
C THR A 156 8.36 -12.40 1.04
N CYS A 157 7.22 -12.78 1.57
CA CYS A 157 7.06 -14.05 2.27
C CYS A 157 5.88 -14.84 1.67
N ARG A 158 5.96 -16.16 1.78
CA ARG A 158 4.79 -17.03 1.63
C ARG A 158 4.16 -17.27 2.99
N ILE A 159 2.86 -17.54 2.99
CA ILE A 159 2.19 -17.94 4.22
C ILE A 159 2.89 -19.20 4.77
N SER A 160 3.19 -19.21 6.06
CA SER A 160 3.93 -20.31 6.67
C SER A 160 3.04 -21.51 6.90
N GLU A 161 3.38 -22.64 6.27
CA GLU A 161 2.69 -23.92 6.46
C GLU A 161 2.78 -24.41 7.92
N ASP A 162 3.93 -24.19 8.58
CA ASP A 162 4.12 -24.56 9.98
C ASP A 162 3.19 -23.75 10.90
N GLN A 163 3.02 -22.46 10.63
CA GLN A 163 2.11 -21.62 11.40
C GLN A 163 0.65 -22.01 11.13
N LEU A 164 0.28 -22.31 9.91
CA LEU A 164 -1.04 -22.83 9.58
C LEU A 164 -1.32 -24.15 10.28
N PHE A 165 -0.38 -25.09 10.22
CA PHE A 165 -0.48 -26.37 10.91
C PHE A 165 -0.63 -26.18 12.42
N TYR A 166 0.13 -25.27 13.02
CA TYR A 166 0.02 -24.95 14.45
C TYR A 166 -1.37 -24.42 14.82
N LEU A 167 -1.92 -23.50 14.03
CA LEU A 167 -3.26 -22.94 14.27
C LEU A 167 -4.34 -24.01 14.11
N GLN A 168 -4.24 -24.85 13.05
CA GLN A 168 -5.17 -25.96 12.81
C GLN A 168 -5.12 -27.02 13.92
N SER A 169 -3.93 -27.33 14.46
CA SER A 169 -3.77 -28.24 15.59
C SER A 169 -4.44 -27.75 16.89
N ARG A 170 -4.75 -26.44 16.96
CA ARG A 170 -5.52 -25.79 18.03
C ARG A 170 -7.02 -25.70 17.74
N GLY A 171 -7.49 -26.31 16.64
CA GLY A 171 -8.89 -26.35 16.25
C GLY A 171 -9.37 -25.14 15.44
N ILE A 172 -8.47 -24.26 15.00
CA ILE A 172 -8.79 -23.10 14.15
C ILE A 172 -8.91 -23.62 12.71
N GLY A 173 -10.01 -23.31 12.03
CA GLY A 173 -10.22 -23.68 10.63
C GLY A 173 -9.17 -23.05 9.71
N PHE A 174 -8.90 -23.67 8.56
CA PHE A 174 -7.87 -23.22 7.62
C PHE A 174 -8.09 -21.77 7.16
N GLU A 175 -9.31 -21.43 6.73
CA GLU A 175 -9.64 -20.08 6.26
C GLU A 175 -9.53 -19.03 7.38
N GLU A 176 -9.95 -19.39 8.58
CA GLU A 176 -9.82 -18.53 9.77
C GLU A 176 -8.35 -18.31 10.13
N ALA A 177 -7.52 -19.35 10.07
CA ALA A 177 -6.08 -19.25 10.31
C ALA A 177 -5.40 -18.30 9.31
N VAL A 178 -5.72 -18.44 8.03
CA VAL A 178 -5.23 -17.53 6.98
C VAL A 178 -5.68 -16.10 7.23
N SER A 179 -6.95 -15.88 7.54
CA SER A 179 -7.50 -14.55 7.86
C SER A 179 -6.78 -13.91 9.05
N MET A 180 -6.51 -14.67 10.11
CA MET A 180 -5.76 -14.18 11.27
C MET A 180 -4.33 -13.76 10.91
N MET A 181 -3.64 -14.53 10.07
CA MET A 181 -2.28 -14.21 9.63
C MET A 181 -2.25 -12.96 8.75
N VAL A 182 -3.19 -12.81 7.83
CA VAL A 182 -3.35 -11.64 6.97
C VAL A 182 -3.68 -10.39 7.79
N SER A 183 -4.60 -10.51 8.75
CA SER A 183 -4.95 -9.43 9.67
C SER A 183 -3.75 -8.95 10.48
N GLY A 184 -2.95 -9.89 11.00
CA GLY A 184 -1.69 -9.60 11.68
C GLY A 184 -0.67 -8.89 10.78
N PHE A 185 -0.54 -9.30 9.52
CA PHE A 185 0.35 -8.70 8.53
C PHE A 185 -0.05 -7.25 8.18
N CYS A 186 -1.35 -6.94 8.15
CA CYS A 186 -1.89 -5.62 7.83
C CYS A 186 -1.95 -4.66 9.03
N ARG A 187 -1.65 -5.12 10.23
CA ARG A 187 -1.88 -4.41 11.49
C ARG A 187 -1.29 -3.00 11.51
N ASP A 188 -0.07 -2.82 11.00
CA ASP A 188 0.61 -1.53 11.00
C ASP A 188 -0.14 -0.47 10.20
N VAL A 189 -0.79 -0.88 9.10
CA VAL A 189 -1.61 -0.01 8.27
C VAL A 189 -2.96 0.24 8.93
N PHE A 190 -3.60 -0.78 9.48
CA PHE A 190 -4.91 -0.65 10.11
C PHE A 190 -4.88 0.23 11.35
N ASN A 191 -3.77 0.22 12.10
CA ASN A 191 -3.56 1.13 13.23
C ASN A 191 -3.53 2.62 12.85
N GLN A 192 -3.42 2.95 11.56
CA GLN A 192 -3.49 4.33 11.07
C GLN A 192 -4.92 4.76 10.72
N LEU A 193 -5.87 3.84 10.71
CA LEU A 193 -7.28 4.11 10.45
C LEU A 193 -8.04 4.41 11.75
N PRO A 194 -9.09 5.24 11.72
CA PRO A 194 -10.09 5.24 12.77
C PRO A 194 -10.65 3.83 13.00
N MET A 195 -10.99 3.52 14.24
CA MET A 195 -11.36 2.15 14.66
C MET A 195 -12.48 1.54 13.80
N GLU A 196 -13.48 2.34 13.42
CA GLU A 196 -14.60 1.89 12.60
C GLU A 196 -14.15 1.45 11.21
N PHE A 197 -13.27 2.23 10.57
CA PHE A 197 -12.71 1.89 9.26
C PHE A 197 -11.72 0.73 9.32
N ALA A 198 -10.95 0.61 10.41
CA ALA A 198 -10.05 -0.51 10.61
C ALA A 198 -10.83 -1.83 10.72
N ALA A 199 -11.91 -1.85 11.49
CA ALA A 199 -12.78 -3.02 11.65
C ALA A 199 -13.48 -3.41 10.34
N GLU A 200 -13.94 -2.41 9.56
CA GLU A 200 -14.54 -2.65 8.24
C GLU A 200 -13.51 -3.20 7.24
N ALA A 201 -12.30 -2.63 7.21
CA ALA A 201 -11.22 -3.09 6.34
C ALA A 201 -10.83 -4.53 6.66
N ASP A 202 -10.65 -4.89 7.93
CA ASP A 202 -10.30 -6.24 8.36
C ASP A 202 -11.38 -7.25 7.94
N LYS A 203 -12.66 -6.93 8.19
CA LYS A 203 -13.79 -7.76 7.75
C LYS A 203 -13.86 -7.90 6.23
N LEU A 204 -13.59 -6.82 5.49
CA LEU A 204 -13.58 -6.85 4.03
C LEU A 204 -12.47 -7.78 3.50
N LEU A 205 -11.28 -7.74 4.09
CA LEU A 205 -10.18 -8.62 3.70
C LEU A 205 -10.52 -10.09 3.97
N ALA A 206 -11.10 -10.41 5.14
CA ALA A 206 -11.55 -11.76 5.47
C ALA A 206 -12.54 -12.29 4.42
N LEU A 207 -13.59 -11.53 4.11
CA LEU A 207 -14.60 -11.88 3.11
C LEU A 207 -14.01 -12.08 1.70
N LYS A 208 -12.97 -11.34 1.34
CA LYS A 208 -12.32 -11.46 0.03
C LYS A 208 -11.39 -12.66 -0.07
N LEU A 209 -10.93 -13.18 1.05
CA LEU A 209 -10.10 -14.40 1.09
C LEU A 209 -10.93 -15.68 1.13
N GLU A 210 -12.19 -15.61 1.55
CA GLU A 210 -13.10 -16.76 1.53
C GLU A 210 -13.16 -17.38 0.12
N GLY A 211 -12.94 -18.69 0.02
CA GLY A 211 -12.95 -19.44 -1.24
C GLY A 211 -11.80 -19.15 -2.22
N SER A 212 -10.82 -18.33 -1.83
CA SER A 212 -9.64 -18.04 -2.69
C SER A 212 -8.37 -18.76 -2.22
N VAL A 213 -8.44 -19.52 -1.16
CA VAL A 213 -7.29 -20.10 -0.44
C VAL A 213 -7.33 -21.64 -0.43
N GLY A 214 -8.29 -22.25 -1.16
CA GLY A 214 -8.44 -23.71 -1.30
C GLY A 214 -7.92 -24.22 -2.61
#